data_55490969605c686cc267247e069d3482
#
_entry.id   55490969605c686cc267247e069d3482
#
_cell.length_a   1.000
_cell.length_b   1.000
_cell.length_c   1.000
_cell.angle_alpha   90.00
_cell.angle_beta   90.00
_cell.angle_gamma   90.00
#
_symmetry.space_group_name_H-M   'P 1'
#
loop_
_entity.id
_entity.type
_entity.pdbx_description
1 polymer ?
#
loop_
_entity_poly.entity_id
_entity_poly.type
_entity_poly.pdbx_seq_one_letter_code
_entity_poly.pdbx_strand_id
1 'polypeptide(L)'
;MTDNRGISDGMKKLAILDANYNRAREGLRVAEDVERFYYHSVKYSKLRRLRHRLTDIFREDYEKFVKNRNVKEDRGATLKERASGGMKDVLRKNISRVAEALRVLEEVAKTERGGKAAAVKRIRFRLYEIEKDFLTRDKKAV
;
A
#
# COMPACT_ATOMS: atom_id res chain seq x y z
N MET A 1 -24.91 -11.62 6.67
CA MET A 1 -25.69 -11.10 5.56
C MET A 1 -24.98 -11.28 4.23
N THR A 2 -25.68 -11.77 3.22
CA THR A 2 -25.17 -11.87 1.85
C THR A 2 -25.98 -10.95 0.93
N ASP A 3 -25.35 -10.48 -0.14
CA ASP A 3 -26.07 -9.76 -1.20
C ASP A 3 -26.69 -10.75 -2.20
N ASN A 4 -27.37 -10.23 -3.24
CA ASN A 4 -28.04 -11.05 -4.25
C ASN A 4 -27.10 -11.96 -5.06
N ARG A 5 -25.78 -11.77 -4.95
CA ARG A 5 -24.75 -12.59 -5.60
C ARG A 5 -24.20 -13.66 -4.67
N GLY A 6 -24.72 -13.76 -3.43
CA GLY A 6 -24.24 -14.69 -2.43
C GLY A 6 -22.93 -14.27 -1.75
N ILE A 7 -22.56 -12.99 -1.86
CA ILE A 7 -21.32 -12.46 -1.29
C ILE A 7 -21.61 -11.89 0.10
N SER A 8 -20.91 -12.39 1.12
CA SER A 8 -21.06 -11.91 2.50
C SER A 8 -20.39 -10.56 2.73
N ASP A 9 -20.78 -9.88 3.80
CA ASP A 9 -20.15 -8.65 4.27
C ASP A 9 -18.64 -8.87 4.51
N GLY A 10 -18.29 -9.98 5.16
CA GLY A 10 -16.89 -10.34 5.41
C GLY A 10 -16.09 -10.53 4.12
N MET A 11 -16.67 -11.15 3.10
CA MET A 11 -16.01 -11.33 1.79
C MET A 11 -15.77 -9.98 1.10
N LYS A 12 -16.70 -9.05 1.20
CA LYS A 12 -16.57 -7.69 0.64
C LYS A 12 -15.44 -6.93 1.33
N LYS A 13 -15.35 -7.02 2.66
CA LYS A 13 -14.28 -6.40 3.44
C LYS A 13 -12.92 -7.00 3.07
N LEU A 14 -12.83 -8.32 2.93
CA LEU A 14 -11.60 -8.99 2.50
C LEU A 14 -11.12 -8.49 1.14
N ALA A 15 -12.04 -8.27 0.19
CA ALA A 15 -11.69 -7.74 -1.13
C ALA A 15 -11.07 -6.35 -1.05
N ILE A 16 -11.62 -5.46 -0.22
CA ILE A 16 -11.07 -4.10 -0.02
C ILE A 16 -9.69 -4.17 0.65
N LEU A 17 -9.56 -4.98 1.69
CA LEU A 17 -8.29 -5.14 2.41
C LEU A 17 -7.21 -5.72 1.50
N ASP A 18 -7.55 -6.76 0.73
CA ASP A 18 -6.62 -7.40 -0.21
C ASP A 18 -6.09 -6.41 -1.25
N ALA A 19 -6.99 -5.71 -1.93
CA ALA A 19 -6.61 -4.75 -2.96
C ALA A 19 -5.66 -3.68 -2.42
N ASN A 20 -5.96 -3.13 -1.25
CA ASN A 20 -5.17 -2.05 -0.67
C ASN A 20 -3.89 -2.53 0.01
N TYR A 21 -3.90 -3.72 0.59
CA TYR A 21 -2.68 -4.36 1.09
C TYR A 21 -1.66 -4.53 -0.05
N ASN A 22 -2.09 -5.04 -1.19
CA ASN A 22 -1.21 -5.22 -2.34
C ASN A 22 -0.74 -3.88 -2.94
N ARG A 23 -1.64 -2.91 -3.09
CA ARG A 23 -1.27 -1.55 -3.54
C ARG A 23 -0.20 -0.93 -2.66
N ALA A 24 -0.36 -1.04 -1.34
CA ALA A 24 0.60 -0.49 -0.39
C ALA A 24 1.95 -1.21 -0.49
N ARG A 25 1.96 -2.54 -0.51
CA ARG A 25 3.20 -3.31 -0.62
C ARG A 25 3.92 -3.06 -1.94
N GLU A 26 3.20 -3.08 -3.04
CA GLU A 26 3.75 -2.87 -4.37
C GLU A 26 4.31 -1.45 -4.51
N GLY A 27 3.57 -0.45 -4.05
CA GLY A 27 4.03 0.94 -4.07
C GLY A 27 5.27 1.16 -3.21
N LEU A 28 5.33 0.55 -2.02
CA LEU A 28 6.52 0.58 -1.17
C LEU A 28 7.72 -0.07 -1.87
N ARG A 29 7.51 -1.19 -2.56
CA ARG A 29 8.59 -1.86 -3.29
C ARG A 29 9.10 -1.01 -4.44
N VAL A 30 8.23 -0.36 -5.20
CA VAL A 30 8.64 0.57 -6.27
C VAL A 30 9.48 1.70 -5.69
N ALA A 31 9.00 2.36 -4.64
CA ALA A 31 9.71 3.46 -3.99
C ALA A 31 11.08 3.00 -3.44
N GLU A 32 11.11 1.84 -2.82
CA GLU A 32 12.32 1.20 -2.29
C GLU A 32 13.37 1.01 -3.40
N ASP A 33 12.96 0.46 -4.54
CA ASP A 33 13.86 0.20 -5.65
C ASP A 33 14.34 1.49 -6.34
N VAL A 34 13.49 2.50 -6.46
CA VAL A 34 13.88 3.83 -6.95
C VAL A 34 14.96 4.43 -6.05
N GLU A 35 14.75 4.40 -4.74
CA GLU A 35 15.74 4.91 -3.79
C GLU A 35 17.05 4.11 -3.84
N ARG A 36 16.95 2.79 -3.92
CA ARG A 36 18.12 1.92 -3.88
C ARG A 36 18.95 1.97 -5.15
N PHE A 37 18.31 1.84 -6.31
CA PHE A 37 18.99 1.62 -7.58
C PHE A 37 19.12 2.86 -8.45
N TYR A 38 18.21 3.81 -8.35
CA TYR A 38 18.26 5.04 -9.14
C TYR A 38 19.00 6.16 -8.39
N TYR A 39 18.60 6.40 -7.13
CA TYR A 39 19.23 7.45 -6.31
C TYR A 39 20.44 6.97 -5.52
N HIS A 40 20.69 5.67 -5.43
CA HIS A 40 21.75 5.07 -4.62
C HIS A 40 21.73 5.56 -3.17
N SER A 41 20.53 5.75 -2.63
CA SER A 41 20.30 6.24 -1.27
C SER A 41 20.12 5.08 -0.30
N VAL A 42 20.77 5.14 0.85
CA VAL A 42 20.58 4.17 1.94
C VAL A 42 19.20 4.29 2.60
N LYS A 43 18.46 5.36 2.31
CA LYS A 43 17.10 5.60 2.86
C LYS A 43 16.08 4.59 2.37
N TYR A 44 16.40 3.79 1.35
CA TYR A 44 15.53 2.69 0.92
C TYR A 44 15.18 1.74 2.08
N SER A 45 16.08 1.60 3.05
CA SER A 45 15.89 0.72 4.21
C SER A 45 14.70 1.11 5.08
N LYS A 46 14.36 2.41 5.12
CA LYS A 46 13.18 2.90 5.85
C LYS A 46 11.89 2.40 5.20
N LEU A 47 11.81 2.46 3.88
CA LEU A 47 10.68 1.97 3.10
C LEU A 47 10.54 0.45 3.22
N ARG A 48 11.68 -0.26 3.17
CA ARG A 48 11.72 -1.70 3.36
C ARG A 48 11.16 -2.12 4.71
N ARG A 49 11.49 -1.40 5.78
CA ARG A 49 10.95 -1.67 7.13
C ARG A 49 9.44 -1.51 7.16
N LEU A 50 8.92 -0.46 6.53
CA LEU A 50 7.46 -0.25 6.45
C LEU A 50 6.78 -1.40 5.70
N ARG A 51 7.36 -1.85 4.59
CA ARG A 51 6.83 -2.96 3.81
C ARG A 51 6.80 -4.25 4.62
N HIS A 52 7.86 -4.54 5.37
CA HIS A 52 7.92 -5.70 6.24
C HIS A 52 6.91 -5.63 7.39
N ARG A 53 6.75 -4.47 8.02
CA ARG A 53 5.74 -4.27 9.07
C ARG A 53 4.33 -4.49 8.55
N LEU A 54 4.04 -3.99 7.37
CA LEU A 54 2.74 -4.18 6.74
C LEU A 54 2.48 -5.66 6.47
N THR A 55 3.48 -6.37 5.98
CA THR A 55 3.41 -7.82 5.78
C THR A 55 3.10 -8.54 7.09
N ASP A 56 3.74 -8.16 8.18
CA ASP A 56 3.51 -8.78 9.49
C ASP A 56 2.10 -8.55 10.01
N ILE A 57 1.54 -7.35 9.82
CA ILE A 57 0.18 -7.02 10.27
C ILE A 57 -0.86 -7.95 9.63
N PHE A 58 -0.71 -8.26 8.35
CA PHE A 58 -1.69 -9.02 7.56
C PHE A 58 -1.25 -10.45 7.23
N ARG A 59 -0.19 -10.94 7.87
CA ARG A 59 0.38 -12.26 7.59
C ARG A 59 -0.66 -13.39 7.64
N GLU A 60 -1.48 -13.39 8.67
CA GLU A 60 -2.49 -14.43 8.88
C GLU A 60 -3.70 -14.29 7.95
N ASP A 61 -3.89 -13.11 7.36
CA ASP A 61 -5.03 -12.81 6.49
C ASP A 61 -4.74 -13.10 5.02
N TYR A 62 -3.48 -13.17 4.63
CA TYR A 62 -3.09 -13.21 3.23
C TYR A 62 -3.69 -14.40 2.47
N GLU A 63 -3.71 -15.57 3.07
CA GLU A 63 -4.32 -16.76 2.44
C GLU A 63 -5.81 -16.55 2.19
N LYS A 64 -6.51 -15.93 3.14
CA LYS A 64 -7.92 -15.58 3.00
C LYS A 64 -8.15 -14.59 1.85
N PHE A 65 -7.24 -13.62 1.69
CA PHE A 65 -7.27 -12.66 0.60
C PHE A 65 -7.21 -13.38 -0.75
N VAL A 66 -6.23 -14.24 -0.91
CA VAL A 66 -6.01 -14.97 -2.16
C VAL A 66 -7.21 -15.84 -2.52
N LYS A 67 -7.75 -16.58 -1.55
CA LYS A 67 -8.91 -17.45 -1.76
C LYS A 67 -10.18 -16.67 -2.14
N ASN A 68 -10.30 -15.43 -1.69
CA ASN A 68 -11.47 -14.59 -1.94
C ASN A 68 -11.40 -13.81 -3.26
N ARG A 69 -10.27 -13.83 -3.96
CA ARG A 69 -10.06 -13.02 -5.18
C ARG A 69 -10.93 -13.47 -6.35
N ASN A 70 -11.43 -12.47 -7.10
CA ASN A 70 -12.06 -12.68 -8.39
C ASN A 70 -11.56 -11.62 -9.38
N VAL A 71 -10.37 -11.85 -9.94
CA VAL A 71 -9.68 -10.90 -10.82
C VAL A 71 -10.46 -10.66 -12.12
N LYS A 72 -11.19 -11.65 -12.62
CA LYS A 72 -11.96 -11.53 -13.85
C LYS A 72 -13.10 -10.53 -13.75
N GLU A 73 -13.65 -10.31 -12.56
CA GLU A 73 -14.73 -9.37 -12.29
C GLU A 73 -14.23 -8.03 -11.76
N ASP A 74 -12.93 -7.86 -11.56
CA ASP A 74 -12.33 -6.62 -11.09
C ASP A 74 -12.28 -5.60 -12.23
N ARG A 75 -13.12 -4.57 -12.11
CA ARG A 75 -13.20 -3.49 -13.11
C ARG A 75 -11.90 -2.68 -13.22
N GLY A 76 -11.15 -2.60 -12.11
CA GLY A 76 -9.87 -1.90 -12.09
C GLY A 76 -8.80 -2.54 -12.95
N ALA A 77 -8.91 -3.86 -13.20
CA ALA A 77 -7.93 -4.59 -14.00
C ALA A 77 -7.84 -4.12 -15.46
N THR A 78 -8.88 -3.45 -15.97
CA THR A 78 -8.94 -2.97 -17.36
C THR A 78 -8.71 -1.46 -17.48
N LEU A 79 -8.46 -0.75 -16.40
CA LEU A 79 -8.20 0.68 -16.41
C LEU A 79 -6.83 0.99 -17.04
N LYS A 80 -6.79 2.01 -17.90
CA LYS A 80 -5.55 2.47 -18.52
C LYS A 80 -4.75 3.32 -17.53
N GLU A 81 -3.46 3.05 -17.45
CA GLU A 81 -2.53 3.82 -16.63
C GLU A 81 -1.94 4.99 -17.43
N ARG A 82 -1.67 6.10 -16.75
CA ARG A 82 -0.97 7.24 -17.33
C ARG A 82 0.54 7.03 -17.28
N ALA A 83 1.23 7.52 -18.30
CA ALA A 83 2.70 7.55 -18.29
C ALA A 83 3.21 8.48 -17.18
N SER A 84 4.36 8.14 -16.60
CA SER A 84 5.04 8.96 -15.60
C SER A 84 6.01 9.93 -16.26
N GLY A 85 6.24 11.10 -15.62
CA GLY A 85 7.11 12.15 -16.14
C GLY A 85 8.60 11.88 -15.96
N GLY A 86 8.99 11.01 -15.03
CA GLY A 86 10.39 10.67 -14.73
C GLY A 86 10.48 9.93 -13.41
N MET A 87 11.70 9.59 -12.96
CA MET A 87 11.88 8.74 -11.77
C MET A 87 11.41 9.43 -10.49
N LYS A 88 11.59 10.75 -10.38
CA LYS A 88 11.05 11.51 -9.23
C LYS A 88 9.52 11.41 -9.20
N ASP A 89 8.89 11.48 -10.36
CA ASP A 89 7.43 11.35 -10.48
C ASP A 89 6.97 9.93 -10.13
N VAL A 90 7.71 8.91 -10.57
CA VAL A 90 7.44 7.51 -10.19
C VAL A 90 7.48 7.36 -8.67
N LEU A 91 8.51 7.89 -8.02
CA LEU A 91 8.67 7.85 -6.57
C LEU A 91 7.48 8.54 -5.87
N ARG A 92 7.19 9.77 -6.27
CA ARG A 92 6.13 10.59 -5.69
C ARG A 92 4.76 9.91 -5.81
N LYS A 93 4.42 9.44 -7.00
CA LYS A 93 3.14 8.77 -7.26
C LYS A 93 2.97 7.50 -6.43
N ASN A 94 4.03 6.71 -6.32
CA ASN A 94 3.96 5.47 -5.56
C ASN A 94 3.85 5.70 -4.06
N ILE A 95 4.57 6.68 -3.52
CA ILE A 95 4.42 7.06 -2.11
C ILE A 95 2.99 7.54 -1.83
N SER A 96 2.43 8.37 -2.71
CA SER A 96 1.05 8.83 -2.59
C SER A 96 0.04 7.68 -2.62
N ARG A 97 0.20 6.74 -3.53
CA ARG A 97 -0.64 5.54 -3.62
C ARG A 97 -0.56 4.68 -2.35
N VAL A 98 0.64 4.56 -1.79
CA VAL A 98 0.83 3.84 -0.52
C VAL A 98 0.05 4.53 0.60
N ALA A 99 0.17 5.84 0.72
CA ALA A 99 -0.55 6.61 1.76
C ALA A 99 -2.06 6.44 1.64
N GLU A 100 -2.60 6.51 0.44
CA GLU A 100 -4.03 6.29 0.17
C GLU A 100 -4.45 4.88 0.54
N ALA A 101 -3.70 3.88 0.11
CA ALA A 101 -3.99 2.47 0.40
C ALA A 101 -3.95 2.19 1.89
N LEU A 102 -2.97 2.74 2.61
CA LEU A 102 -2.88 2.61 4.07
C LEU A 102 -4.10 3.23 4.75
N ARG A 103 -4.59 4.35 4.25
CA ARG A 103 -5.79 4.98 4.82
C ARG A 103 -7.02 4.09 4.64
N VAL A 104 -7.18 3.45 3.47
CA VAL A 104 -8.29 2.52 3.25
C VAL A 104 -8.18 1.32 4.19
N LEU A 105 -7.00 0.73 4.32
CA LEU A 105 -6.76 -0.38 5.26
C LEU A 105 -7.13 0.01 6.69
N GLU A 106 -6.73 1.20 7.12
CA GLU A 106 -7.03 1.72 8.45
C GLU A 106 -8.54 1.85 8.67
N GLU A 107 -9.25 2.44 7.73
CA GLU A 107 -10.70 2.67 7.85
C GLU A 107 -11.48 1.36 7.88
N VAL A 108 -11.14 0.41 7.02
CA VAL A 108 -11.82 -0.90 7.01
C VAL A 108 -11.47 -1.71 8.26
N ALA A 109 -10.21 -1.68 8.70
CA ALA A 109 -9.78 -2.38 9.90
C ALA A 109 -10.47 -1.86 11.17
N LYS A 110 -10.92 -0.60 11.19
CA LYS A 110 -11.72 -0.03 12.30
C LYS A 110 -13.06 -0.74 12.48
N THR A 111 -13.57 -1.39 11.44
CA THR A 111 -14.84 -2.13 11.52
C THR A 111 -14.65 -3.52 12.12
N GLU A 112 -13.43 -3.92 12.42
CA GLU A 112 -13.08 -5.23 12.94
C GLU A 112 -12.31 -5.12 14.26
N ARG A 113 -12.29 -6.21 15.04
CA ARG A 113 -11.50 -6.28 16.25
C ARG A 113 -10.06 -6.66 15.93
N GLY A 114 -9.10 -6.34 16.82
CA GLY A 114 -7.73 -6.83 16.70
C GLY A 114 -6.64 -5.76 16.61
N GLY A 115 -7.00 -4.48 16.62
CA GLY A 115 -6.02 -3.38 16.70
C GLY A 115 -5.19 -3.12 15.46
N LYS A 116 -5.51 -3.75 14.32
CA LYS A 116 -4.78 -3.55 13.06
C LYS A 116 -4.85 -2.11 12.56
N ALA A 117 -5.96 -1.42 12.80
CA ALA A 117 -6.12 -0.02 12.41
C ALA A 117 -5.02 0.87 13.01
N ALA A 118 -4.74 0.71 14.31
CA ALA A 118 -3.69 1.47 14.98
C ALA A 118 -2.29 1.16 14.43
N ALA A 119 -2.02 -0.11 14.14
CA ALA A 119 -0.74 -0.53 13.55
C ALA A 119 -0.54 0.05 12.15
N VAL A 120 -1.57 0.03 11.31
CA VAL A 120 -1.53 0.62 9.97
C VAL A 120 -1.36 2.14 10.06
N LYS A 121 -2.05 2.79 10.99
CA LYS A 121 -1.92 4.23 11.21
C LYS A 121 -0.48 4.63 11.52
N ARG A 122 0.22 3.85 12.33
CA ARG A 122 1.64 4.12 12.64
C ARG A 122 2.51 4.04 11.38
N ILE A 123 2.25 3.08 10.49
CA ILE A 123 2.95 3.00 9.21
C ILE A 123 2.66 4.24 8.36
N ARG A 124 1.39 4.66 8.28
CA ARG A 124 0.98 5.81 7.48
C ARG A 124 1.68 7.10 7.91
N PHE A 125 1.74 7.36 9.21
CA PHE A 125 2.43 8.55 9.74
C PHE A 125 3.94 8.47 9.53
N ARG A 126 4.53 7.29 9.67
CA ARG A 126 5.94 7.10 9.37
C ARG A 126 6.25 7.35 7.89
N LEU A 127 5.34 6.94 7.02
CA LEU A 127 5.46 7.21 5.58
C LEU A 127 5.46 8.71 5.29
N TYR A 128 4.64 9.50 5.97
CA TYR A 128 4.62 10.95 5.79
C TYR A 128 5.95 11.60 6.15
N GLU A 129 6.63 11.13 7.19
CA GLU A 129 7.96 11.62 7.55
C GLU A 129 8.97 11.29 6.43
N ILE A 130 8.91 10.09 5.91
CA ILE A 130 9.79 9.65 4.81
C ILE A 130 9.50 10.45 3.54
N GLU A 131 8.23 10.67 3.21
CA GLU A 131 7.80 11.49 2.07
C GLU A 131 8.37 12.90 2.16
N LYS A 132 8.26 13.51 3.34
CA LYS A 132 8.84 14.83 3.58
C LYS A 132 10.32 14.86 3.27
N ASP A 133 11.08 13.88 3.75
CA ASP A 133 12.53 13.78 3.51
C ASP A 133 12.84 13.65 2.01
N PHE A 134 12.07 12.86 1.28
CA PHE A 134 12.32 12.62 -0.15
C PHE A 134 11.94 13.83 -1.02
N LEU A 135 10.80 14.46 -0.73
CA LEU A 135 10.32 15.60 -1.53
C LEU A 135 11.04 16.91 -1.20
N THR A 136 11.59 17.03 -0.01
CA THR A 136 12.39 18.18 0.39
C THR A 136 13.89 17.94 0.24
N ARG A 137 14.27 16.83 -0.39
CA ARG A 137 15.66 16.49 -0.68
C ARG A 137 16.32 17.62 -1.43
N ASP A 138 17.41 18.16 -0.88
CA ASP A 138 18.17 19.21 -1.51
C ASP A 138 18.75 18.73 -2.84
N LYS A 139 18.72 19.58 -3.86
CA LYS A 139 19.37 19.33 -5.15
C LYS A 139 20.86 19.03 -5.00
N LYS A 140 21.49 19.49 -3.92
CA LYS A 140 22.91 19.23 -3.59
C LYS A 140 23.14 17.82 -3.05
N ALA A 141 22.10 17.09 -2.64
CA ALA A 141 22.20 15.76 -2.07
C ALA A 141 22.04 14.65 -3.11
N VAL A 142 21.93 15.02 -4.36
CA VAL A 142 21.72 14.09 -5.47
C VAL A 142 23.03 13.95 -6.26
#